data_2f3431eac67b9d4c5aac62d9f65e58ec
#
_entry.id   2f3431eac67b9d4c5aac62d9f65e58ec
#
_cell.length_a   1.000
_cell.length_b   1.000
_cell.length_c   1.000
_cell.angle_alpha   90.00
_cell.angle_beta   90.00
_cell.angle_gamma   90.00
#
_symmetry.space_group_name_H-M   'P 1'
#
loop_
_entity.id
_entity.type
_entity.pdbx_description
1 polymer ?
#
loop_
_entity_poly.entity_id
_entity_poly.type
_entity_poly.pdbx_seq_one_letter_code
_entity_poly.pdbx_strand_id
1 'polypeptide(L)'
;MEIKPIYEFLVWDNCNNNCKFCFQRENPRLFNQEGRKMVLDQTIKFIDSDQFKTGSHILICGGEIFDNPKDIDILYDFFSQIIDRMNNGIIDLLYLNTNLIYENITPLFNVLDMIRDNQLFERLKFTTSYDLVGRFRDKPMPNTHHLPEEVMLDNLVSIKNEYPDIRIVTNTILTKPVCQKIINGEYNIRDWMEKYKCYVNLIPYIVLDKDLMPERNDLFKALNIIDNQAPSYLPKWIANLDLKQEKWLYMFKDNKWQFVSCEWDEECGHSVNFKRYSDKGTCFVCDLKEIFNGKI
;
A
#
# COMPACT_ATOMS: atom_id res chain seq x y z
N MET A 1 15.56 -18.77 2.93
CA MET A 1 14.16 -18.55 3.33
C MET A 1 13.35 -18.59 2.05
N GLU A 2 12.36 -19.48 1.95
CA GLU A 2 11.51 -19.54 0.74
C GLU A 2 10.67 -18.26 0.67
N ILE A 3 10.72 -17.57 -0.48
CA ILE A 3 9.91 -16.38 -0.71
C ILE A 3 8.48 -16.85 -0.98
N LYS A 4 7.56 -16.50 -0.08
CA LYS A 4 6.15 -16.85 -0.22
C LYS A 4 5.46 -15.88 -1.19
N PRO A 5 4.59 -16.37 -2.10
CA PRO A 5 3.85 -15.50 -3.00
C PRO A 5 2.89 -14.58 -2.23
N ILE A 6 2.66 -13.40 -2.78
CA ILE A 6 1.64 -12.46 -2.29
C ILE A 6 0.51 -12.44 -3.30
N TYR A 7 -0.68 -12.83 -2.87
CA TYR A 7 -1.90 -12.68 -3.64
C TYR A 7 -2.52 -11.31 -3.33
N GLU A 8 -2.54 -10.43 -4.31
CA GLU A 8 -3.11 -9.09 -4.19
C GLU A 8 -4.52 -9.07 -4.76
N PHE A 9 -5.52 -8.83 -3.89
CA PHE A 9 -6.92 -8.78 -4.25
C PHE A 9 -7.43 -7.35 -4.22
N LEU A 10 -7.84 -6.83 -5.38
CA LEU A 10 -8.55 -5.55 -5.49
C LEU A 10 -10.03 -5.78 -5.18
N VAL A 11 -10.36 -5.87 -3.89
CA VAL A 11 -11.71 -6.24 -3.45
C VAL A 11 -12.70 -5.09 -3.49
N TRP A 12 -12.23 -3.85 -3.64
CA TRP A 12 -13.06 -2.67 -3.48
C TRP A 12 -12.71 -1.59 -4.49
N ASP A 13 -13.69 -1.07 -5.20
CA ASP A 13 -13.50 -0.07 -6.26
C ASP A 13 -13.87 1.34 -5.81
N ASN A 14 -14.72 1.46 -4.78
CA ASN A 14 -15.15 2.74 -4.28
C ASN A 14 -14.09 3.35 -3.37
N CYS A 15 -13.90 4.66 -3.48
CA CYS A 15 -12.96 5.38 -2.64
C CYS A 15 -13.47 6.80 -2.39
N ASN A 16 -13.42 7.24 -1.14
CA ASN A 16 -13.74 8.58 -0.72
C ASN A 16 -12.69 9.61 -1.15
N ASN A 17 -11.54 9.17 -1.66
CA ASN A 17 -10.46 10.02 -2.12
C ASN A 17 -10.35 10.03 -3.65
N ASN A 18 -9.70 11.05 -4.20
CA ASN A 18 -9.53 11.24 -5.64
C ASN A 18 -8.07 11.56 -5.97
N CYS A 19 -7.16 10.66 -5.61
CA CYS A 19 -5.73 10.83 -5.84
C CYS A 19 -5.42 10.95 -7.33
N LYS A 20 -4.64 11.97 -7.72
CA LYS A 20 -4.30 12.23 -9.13
C LYS A 20 -3.51 11.09 -9.79
N PHE A 21 -2.78 10.33 -9.00
CA PHE A 21 -1.93 9.22 -9.43
C PHE A 21 -2.57 7.83 -9.24
N CYS A 22 -3.85 7.76 -8.87
CA CYS A 22 -4.52 6.49 -8.61
C CYS A 22 -4.84 5.77 -9.92
N PHE A 23 -4.33 4.56 -10.10
CA PHE A 23 -4.59 3.75 -11.29
C PHE A 23 -6.05 3.27 -11.41
N GLN A 24 -6.80 3.25 -10.30
CA GLN A 24 -8.22 2.86 -10.28
C GLN A 24 -9.16 3.94 -10.84
N ARG A 25 -8.70 5.18 -10.99
CA ARG A 25 -9.53 6.29 -11.52
C ARG A 25 -10.04 6.06 -12.94
N GLU A 26 -9.27 5.36 -13.77
CA GLU A 26 -9.58 5.16 -15.18
C GLU A 26 -10.70 4.11 -15.40
N ASN A 27 -10.98 3.30 -14.39
CA ASN A 27 -11.99 2.25 -14.45
C ASN A 27 -12.78 2.13 -13.12
N PRO A 28 -13.52 3.16 -12.69
CA PRO A 28 -14.29 3.05 -11.46
C PRO A 28 -15.41 2.03 -11.67
N ARG A 29 -15.32 0.91 -10.96
CA ARG A 29 -16.40 -0.07 -10.88
C ARG A 29 -17.16 0.22 -9.60
N LEU A 30 -18.32 0.84 -9.73
CA LEU A 30 -19.19 1.11 -8.60
C LEU A 30 -20.04 -0.14 -8.31
N PHE A 31 -19.54 -1.02 -7.45
CA PHE A 31 -20.37 -2.11 -6.93
C PHE A 31 -21.42 -1.54 -5.96
N ASN A 32 -22.65 -2.03 -6.08
CA ASN A 32 -23.61 -1.90 -5.00
C ASN A 32 -23.23 -2.86 -3.84
N GLN A 33 -23.93 -2.80 -2.72
CA GLN A 33 -23.63 -3.62 -1.54
C GLN A 33 -23.63 -5.13 -1.87
N GLU A 34 -24.58 -5.61 -2.69
CA GLU A 34 -24.65 -7.00 -3.11
C GLU A 34 -23.42 -7.40 -3.96
N GLY A 35 -23.02 -6.55 -4.89
CA GLY A 35 -21.80 -6.74 -5.68
C GLY A 35 -20.54 -6.77 -4.83
N ARG A 36 -20.45 -5.91 -3.81
CA ARG A 36 -19.33 -5.93 -2.86
C ARG A 36 -19.28 -7.21 -2.05
N LYS A 37 -20.44 -7.64 -1.50
CA LYS A 37 -20.53 -8.92 -0.80
C LYS A 37 -20.09 -10.08 -1.69
N MET A 38 -20.56 -10.12 -2.94
CA MET A 38 -20.17 -11.15 -3.90
C MET A 38 -18.65 -11.20 -4.13
N VAL A 39 -17.96 -10.04 -4.26
CA VAL A 39 -16.51 -10.00 -4.44
C VAL A 39 -15.80 -10.58 -3.23
N LEU A 40 -16.22 -10.23 -2.01
CA LEU A 40 -15.63 -10.75 -0.78
C LEU A 40 -15.86 -12.26 -0.64
N ASP A 41 -17.08 -12.75 -0.90
CA ASP A 41 -17.41 -14.19 -0.89
C ASP A 41 -16.56 -14.97 -1.92
N GLN A 42 -16.34 -14.40 -3.11
CA GLN A 42 -15.49 -15.02 -4.13
C GLN A 42 -13.99 -14.99 -3.76
N THR A 43 -13.56 -13.99 -3.00
CA THR A 43 -12.19 -13.95 -2.46
C THR A 43 -11.96 -15.12 -1.51
N ILE A 44 -12.89 -15.35 -0.61
CA ILE A 44 -12.84 -16.50 0.31
C ILE A 44 -12.82 -17.83 -0.45
N LYS A 45 -13.71 -18.00 -1.43
CA LYS A 45 -13.73 -19.21 -2.28
C LYS A 45 -12.43 -19.43 -3.04
N PHE A 46 -11.79 -18.35 -3.51
CA PHE A 46 -10.51 -18.45 -4.18
C PHE A 46 -9.40 -18.91 -3.21
N ILE A 47 -9.37 -18.36 -1.99
CA ILE A 47 -8.42 -18.77 -0.95
C ILE A 47 -8.60 -20.24 -0.57
N ASP A 48 -9.83 -20.76 -0.61
CA ASP A 48 -10.14 -22.16 -0.33
C ASP A 48 -9.94 -23.10 -1.54
N SER A 49 -9.55 -22.57 -2.69
CA SER A 49 -9.36 -23.37 -3.92
C SER A 49 -7.92 -23.84 -4.11
N ASP A 50 -7.72 -24.79 -5.02
CA ASP A 50 -6.40 -25.31 -5.44
C ASP A 50 -5.51 -24.24 -6.12
N GLN A 51 -6.09 -23.08 -6.49
CA GLN A 51 -5.34 -21.96 -7.09
C GLN A 51 -4.57 -21.15 -6.06
N PHE A 52 -4.93 -21.27 -4.77
CA PHE A 52 -4.24 -20.57 -3.68
C PHE A 52 -3.21 -21.50 -3.03
N LYS A 53 -1.97 -21.07 -3.01
CA LYS A 53 -0.89 -21.82 -2.33
C LYS A 53 -0.99 -21.61 -0.82
N THR A 54 -1.35 -22.62 -0.07
CA THR A 54 -1.40 -22.60 1.41
C THR A 54 -0.11 -22.05 2.02
N GLY A 55 -0.23 -21.26 3.05
CA GLY A 55 0.89 -20.59 3.71
C GLY A 55 1.40 -19.35 2.96
N SER A 56 0.67 -18.88 1.96
CA SER A 56 0.98 -17.65 1.24
C SER A 56 0.51 -16.40 1.99
N HIS A 57 0.93 -15.25 1.48
CA HIS A 57 0.50 -13.95 1.95
C HIS A 57 -0.69 -13.45 1.13
N ILE A 58 -1.56 -12.65 1.74
CA ILE A 58 -2.61 -11.94 1.03
C ILE A 58 -2.49 -10.43 1.25
N LEU A 59 -2.80 -9.66 0.23
CA LEU A 59 -2.92 -8.21 0.31
C LEU A 59 -4.34 -7.84 -0.10
N ILE A 60 -5.08 -7.28 0.87
CA ILE A 60 -6.43 -6.75 0.65
C ILE A 60 -6.30 -5.27 0.39
N CYS A 61 -6.69 -4.86 -0.80
CA CYS A 61 -6.63 -3.48 -1.24
C CYS A 61 -7.80 -3.14 -2.17
N GLY A 62 -7.78 -1.93 -2.69
CA GLY A 62 -8.82 -1.44 -3.58
C GLY A 62 -8.96 0.06 -3.43
N GLY A 63 -10.20 0.58 -3.45
CA GLY A 63 -10.52 1.91 -3.03
C GLY A 63 -10.31 2.11 -1.53
N GLU A 64 -11.36 2.49 -0.81
CA GLU A 64 -11.31 2.52 0.66
C GLU A 64 -12.41 1.61 1.23
N ILE A 65 -12.00 0.56 1.90
CA ILE A 65 -12.94 -0.47 2.37
C ILE A 65 -13.71 -0.06 3.62
N PHE A 66 -13.21 0.90 4.40
CA PHE A 66 -13.81 1.34 5.67
C PHE A 66 -14.61 2.65 5.55
N ASP A 67 -14.74 3.24 4.36
CA ASP A 67 -15.40 4.54 4.19
C ASP A 67 -16.93 4.47 4.18
N ASN A 68 -17.51 3.28 4.01
CA ASN A 68 -18.95 3.11 3.86
C ASN A 68 -19.58 2.37 5.06
N PRO A 69 -20.31 3.06 5.95
CA PRO A 69 -20.90 2.44 7.13
C PRO A 69 -21.96 1.38 6.82
N LYS A 70 -22.51 1.36 5.61
CA LYS A 70 -23.52 0.36 5.21
C LYS A 70 -22.93 -1.03 4.95
N ASP A 71 -21.63 -1.12 4.77
CA ASP A 71 -20.93 -2.36 4.43
C ASP A 71 -20.22 -3.00 5.62
N ILE A 72 -20.37 -2.43 6.83
CA ILE A 72 -19.65 -2.87 8.03
C ILE A 72 -19.88 -4.35 8.32
N ASP A 73 -21.12 -4.83 8.28
CA ASP A 73 -21.44 -6.21 8.61
C ASP A 73 -20.79 -7.21 7.64
N ILE A 74 -20.78 -6.89 6.35
CA ILE A 74 -20.15 -7.78 5.35
C ILE A 74 -18.62 -7.75 5.47
N LEU A 75 -18.03 -6.65 5.92
CA LEU A 75 -16.60 -6.56 6.19
C LEU A 75 -16.23 -7.37 7.44
N TYR A 76 -17.02 -7.32 8.50
CA TYR A 76 -16.75 -8.11 9.71
C TYR A 76 -16.85 -9.61 9.43
N ASP A 77 -17.85 -10.05 8.69
CA ASP A 77 -17.96 -11.43 8.25
C ASP A 77 -16.75 -11.86 7.41
N PHE A 78 -16.33 -11.03 6.47
CA PHE A 78 -15.16 -11.27 5.64
C PHE A 78 -13.88 -11.40 6.47
N PHE A 79 -13.59 -10.43 7.36
CA PHE A 79 -12.38 -10.46 8.17
C PHE A 79 -12.40 -11.60 9.19
N SER A 80 -13.56 -11.96 9.74
CA SER A 80 -13.69 -13.16 10.57
C SER A 80 -13.24 -14.41 9.81
N GLN A 81 -13.67 -14.57 8.56
CA GLN A 81 -13.30 -15.70 7.71
C GLN A 81 -11.79 -15.66 7.33
N ILE A 82 -11.19 -14.48 7.12
CA ILE A 82 -9.74 -14.33 6.90
C ILE A 82 -8.97 -14.77 8.15
N ILE A 83 -9.40 -14.33 9.34
CA ILE A 83 -8.79 -14.68 10.61
C ILE A 83 -8.82 -16.19 10.85
N ASP A 84 -9.93 -16.85 10.55
CA ASP A 84 -10.04 -18.32 10.64
C ASP A 84 -9.00 -19.01 9.75
N ARG A 85 -8.77 -18.51 8.55
CA ARG A 85 -7.78 -19.08 7.62
C ARG A 85 -6.34 -18.77 8.06
N MET A 86 -6.13 -17.63 8.72
CA MET A 86 -4.84 -17.34 9.35
C MET A 86 -4.58 -18.30 10.52
N ASN A 87 -5.55 -18.52 11.39
CA ASN A 87 -5.44 -19.45 12.53
C ASN A 87 -5.17 -20.89 12.06
N ASN A 88 -5.77 -21.30 10.94
CA ASN A 88 -5.56 -22.62 10.32
C ASN A 88 -4.28 -22.71 9.46
N GLY A 89 -3.47 -21.66 9.35
CA GLY A 89 -2.23 -21.65 8.58
C GLY A 89 -2.40 -21.64 7.07
N ILE A 90 -3.61 -21.45 6.57
CA ILE A 90 -3.89 -21.30 5.12
C ILE A 90 -3.28 -19.99 4.63
N ILE A 91 -3.51 -18.90 5.37
CA ILE A 91 -2.89 -17.59 5.13
C ILE A 91 -1.79 -17.39 6.17
N ASP A 92 -0.57 -17.04 5.75
CA ASP A 92 0.54 -16.79 6.67
C ASP A 92 0.60 -15.34 7.12
N LEU A 93 0.37 -14.38 6.22
CA LEU A 93 0.47 -12.95 6.49
C LEU A 93 -0.66 -12.18 5.78
N LEU A 94 -1.31 -11.30 6.51
CA LEU A 94 -2.29 -10.35 5.98
C LEU A 94 -1.65 -8.98 5.80
N TYR A 95 -1.71 -8.44 4.58
CA TYR A 95 -1.48 -7.03 4.30
C TYR A 95 -2.84 -6.33 4.23
N LEU A 96 -3.08 -5.39 5.12
CA LEU A 96 -4.27 -4.57 5.16
C LEU A 96 -3.92 -3.14 4.75
N ASN A 97 -4.50 -2.68 3.64
CA ASN A 97 -4.23 -1.35 3.09
C ASN A 97 -5.45 -0.44 3.20
N THR A 98 -5.28 0.74 3.79
CA THR A 98 -6.33 1.75 3.95
C THR A 98 -5.75 3.16 3.82
N ASN A 99 -6.56 4.13 3.37
CA ASN A 99 -6.12 5.52 3.26
C ASN A 99 -6.28 6.31 4.57
N LEU A 100 -6.99 5.78 5.56
CA LEU A 100 -7.31 6.42 6.85
C LEU A 100 -8.07 7.76 6.76
N ILE A 101 -8.67 8.08 5.62
CA ILE A 101 -9.40 9.34 5.40
C ILE A 101 -10.91 9.08 5.58
N TYR A 102 -11.33 8.80 6.80
CA TYR A 102 -12.75 8.63 7.15
C TYR A 102 -13.01 9.11 8.58
N GLU A 103 -14.21 9.68 8.78
CA GLU A 103 -14.58 10.35 10.04
C GLU A 103 -14.88 9.36 11.17
N ASN A 104 -15.30 8.14 10.84
CA ASN A 104 -15.59 7.09 11.80
C ASN A 104 -14.58 5.95 11.70
N ILE A 105 -13.65 5.90 12.62
CA ILE A 105 -12.59 4.86 12.68
C ILE A 105 -13.06 3.55 13.33
N THR A 106 -14.22 3.53 13.98
CA THR A 106 -14.74 2.36 14.71
C THR A 106 -14.75 1.06 13.89
N PRO A 107 -15.15 1.07 12.60
CA PRO A 107 -15.12 -0.14 11.77
C PRO A 107 -13.72 -0.76 11.65
N LEU A 108 -12.70 0.07 11.50
CA LEU A 108 -11.32 -0.41 11.47
C LEU A 108 -10.89 -0.94 12.84
N PHE A 109 -11.22 -0.25 13.93
CA PHE A 109 -10.87 -0.68 15.29
C PHE A 109 -11.48 -2.04 15.59
N ASN A 110 -12.74 -2.29 15.24
CA ASN A 110 -13.38 -3.59 15.43
C ASN A 110 -12.64 -4.71 14.68
N VAL A 111 -12.14 -4.46 13.46
CA VAL A 111 -11.32 -5.43 12.72
C VAL A 111 -9.96 -5.63 13.39
N LEU A 112 -9.32 -4.57 13.86
CA LEU A 112 -8.05 -4.66 14.58
C LEU A 112 -8.20 -5.38 15.93
N ASP A 113 -9.31 -5.17 16.63
CA ASP A 113 -9.65 -5.92 17.86
C ASP A 113 -9.78 -7.41 17.57
N MET A 114 -10.50 -7.79 16.51
CA MET A 114 -10.61 -9.20 16.11
C MET A 114 -9.23 -9.82 15.82
N ILE A 115 -8.33 -9.09 15.17
CA ILE A 115 -6.96 -9.54 14.88
C ILE A 115 -6.13 -9.65 16.17
N ARG A 116 -6.23 -8.66 17.08
CA ARG A 116 -5.56 -8.65 18.38
C ARG A 116 -6.02 -9.81 19.26
N ASP A 117 -7.33 -10.01 19.38
CA ASP A 117 -7.93 -11.02 20.24
C ASP A 117 -7.58 -12.45 19.79
N ASN A 118 -7.27 -12.62 18.50
CA ASN A 118 -6.71 -13.84 17.95
C ASN A 118 -5.15 -13.88 17.97
N GLN A 119 -4.47 -12.91 18.58
CA GLN A 119 -3.00 -12.82 18.70
C GLN A 119 -2.27 -12.81 17.34
N LEU A 120 -2.86 -12.17 16.33
CA LEU A 120 -2.36 -12.18 14.93
C LEU A 120 -1.62 -10.91 14.52
N PHE A 121 -1.32 -9.97 15.42
CA PHE A 121 -0.62 -8.72 15.06
C PHE A 121 0.77 -8.95 14.43
N GLU A 122 1.50 -9.99 14.85
CA GLU A 122 2.78 -10.34 14.22
C GLU A 122 2.61 -10.83 12.76
N ARG A 123 1.39 -11.23 12.40
CA ARG A 123 1.00 -11.69 11.07
C ARG A 123 0.15 -10.66 10.32
N LEU A 124 0.10 -9.43 10.81
CA LEU A 124 -0.53 -8.28 10.17
C LEU A 124 0.53 -7.30 9.69
N LYS A 125 0.48 -6.92 8.43
CA LYS A 125 1.21 -5.77 7.90
C LYS A 125 0.21 -4.68 7.54
N PHE A 126 0.05 -3.73 8.46
CA PHE A 126 -0.86 -2.62 8.27
C PHE A 126 -0.20 -1.53 7.44
N THR A 127 -0.82 -1.15 6.34
CA THR A 127 -0.29 -0.13 5.45
C THR A 127 -1.29 0.99 5.24
N THR A 128 -0.79 2.21 5.22
CA THR A 128 -1.54 3.39 4.81
C THR A 128 -0.71 4.20 3.81
N SER A 129 -1.26 5.28 3.32
CA SER A 129 -0.58 6.09 2.31
C SER A 129 -0.51 7.54 2.75
N TYR A 130 0.69 8.08 2.68
CA TYR A 130 0.94 9.50 2.92
C TYR A 130 1.79 10.07 1.79
N ASP A 131 1.14 10.77 0.89
CA ASP A 131 1.82 11.49 -0.18
C ASP A 131 1.63 12.98 0.07
N LEU A 132 2.70 13.68 0.24
CA LEU A 132 2.77 15.10 0.55
C LEU A 132 1.98 15.99 -0.44
N VAL A 133 1.76 15.51 -1.65
CA VAL A 133 1.08 16.26 -2.71
C VAL A 133 0.24 15.30 -3.58
N GLY A 134 -0.95 15.74 -3.94
CA GLY A 134 -1.80 15.07 -4.93
C GLY A 134 -2.73 13.98 -4.38
N ARG A 135 -2.58 13.60 -3.10
CA ARG A 135 -3.49 12.66 -2.43
C ARG A 135 -4.66 13.39 -1.76
N PHE A 136 -4.35 14.41 -1.00
CA PHE A 136 -5.35 15.09 -0.18
C PHE A 136 -6.13 16.14 -0.99
N ARG A 137 -7.38 16.33 -0.62
CA ARG A 137 -8.23 17.39 -1.15
C ARG A 137 -8.00 18.66 -0.35
N ASP A 138 -8.04 19.80 -1.01
CA ASP A 138 -7.98 21.12 -0.35
C ASP A 138 -9.33 21.53 0.29
N LYS A 139 -10.28 20.61 0.37
CA LYS A 139 -11.63 20.85 0.92
C LYS A 139 -11.84 20.00 2.16
N PRO A 140 -12.44 20.56 3.22
CA PRO A 140 -12.79 19.81 4.41
C PRO A 140 -13.69 18.60 4.12
N MET A 141 -13.64 17.63 5.02
CA MET A 141 -14.54 16.47 5.01
C MET A 141 -16.01 16.94 5.22
N PRO A 142 -16.99 16.18 4.67
CA PRO A 142 -18.39 16.63 4.64
C PRO A 142 -19.02 16.94 6.01
N ASN A 143 -18.69 16.15 7.03
CA ASN A 143 -19.33 16.27 8.36
C ASN A 143 -18.40 16.88 9.42
N THR A 144 -17.15 17.13 9.08
CA THR A 144 -16.18 17.80 9.93
C THR A 144 -15.60 18.99 9.18
N HIS A 145 -15.03 19.95 9.89
CA HIS A 145 -14.30 21.06 9.27
C HIS A 145 -12.82 20.73 9.04
N HIS A 146 -12.42 19.47 9.28
CA HIS A 146 -11.04 19.00 9.12
C HIS A 146 -10.69 18.70 7.67
N LEU A 147 -9.47 18.99 7.29
CA LEU A 147 -8.91 18.57 6.01
C LEU A 147 -8.67 17.06 6.00
N PRO A 148 -8.74 16.39 4.85
CA PRO A 148 -8.47 14.94 4.76
C PRO A 148 -7.12 14.52 5.32
N GLU A 149 -6.10 15.37 5.20
CA GLU A 149 -4.77 15.11 5.77
C GLU A 149 -4.81 15.10 7.30
N GLU A 150 -5.51 16.05 7.91
CA GLU A 150 -5.69 16.13 9.38
C GLU A 150 -6.41 14.87 9.89
N VAL A 151 -7.51 14.47 9.23
CA VAL A 151 -8.26 13.25 9.58
C VAL A 151 -7.38 12.00 9.47
N MET A 152 -6.59 11.88 8.41
CA MET A 152 -5.65 10.76 8.24
C MET A 152 -4.61 10.71 9.37
N LEU A 153 -4.03 11.86 9.73
CA LEU A 153 -3.02 11.94 10.78
C LEU A 153 -3.60 11.65 12.17
N ASP A 154 -4.80 12.17 12.47
CA ASP A 154 -5.50 11.91 13.72
C ASP A 154 -5.86 10.43 13.86
N ASN A 155 -6.34 9.81 12.78
CA ASN A 155 -6.62 8.38 12.75
C ASN A 155 -5.34 7.53 12.92
N LEU A 156 -4.24 7.93 12.30
CA LEU A 156 -2.93 7.26 12.46
C LEU A 156 -2.46 7.31 13.93
N VAL A 157 -2.55 8.48 14.55
CA VAL A 157 -2.21 8.68 15.97
C VAL A 157 -3.14 7.85 16.86
N SER A 158 -4.44 7.84 16.58
CA SER A 158 -5.43 7.07 17.34
C SER A 158 -5.14 5.57 17.29
N ILE A 159 -4.79 5.03 16.12
CA ILE A 159 -4.39 3.61 15.97
C ILE A 159 -3.14 3.32 16.80
N LYS A 160 -2.12 4.18 16.75
CA LYS A 160 -0.88 3.96 17.53
C LYS A 160 -1.07 4.06 19.02
N ASN A 161 -2.03 4.86 19.49
CA ASN A 161 -2.38 4.96 20.91
C ASN A 161 -3.13 3.72 21.40
N GLU A 162 -4.10 3.22 20.62
CA GLU A 162 -4.90 2.04 20.97
C GLU A 162 -4.12 0.72 20.77
N TYR A 163 -3.29 0.66 19.73
CA TYR A 163 -2.51 -0.54 19.36
C TYR A 163 -1.02 -0.19 19.24
N PRO A 164 -0.29 0.04 20.36
CA PRO A 164 1.10 0.49 20.34
C PRO A 164 2.05 -0.48 19.62
N ASP A 165 1.75 -1.77 19.66
CA ASP A 165 2.57 -2.83 19.07
C ASP A 165 2.31 -3.04 17.56
N ILE A 166 1.25 -2.45 17.00
CA ILE A 166 0.96 -2.61 15.57
C ILE A 166 2.08 -2.00 14.72
N ARG A 167 2.54 -2.75 13.73
CA ARG A 167 3.51 -2.27 12.74
C ARG A 167 2.80 -1.56 11.60
N ILE A 168 2.94 -0.25 11.54
CA ILE A 168 2.36 0.57 10.49
C ILE A 168 3.42 0.96 9.48
N VAL A 169 3.10 0.82 8.19
CA VAL A 169 3.92 1.29 7.07
C VAL A 169 3.14 2.37 6.34
N THR A 170 3.74 3.54 6.18
CA THR A 170 3.21 4.60 5.33
C THR A 170 3.85 4.55 3.96
N ASN A 171 3.04 4.35 2.93
CA ASN A 171 3.49 4.37 1.55
C ASN A 171 3.52 5.81 1.03
N THR A 172 4.66 6.23 0.48
CA THR A 172 4.86 7.55 -0.14
C THR A 172 5.31 7.35 -1.59
N ILE A 173 4.50 7.81 -2.53
CA ILE A 173 4.84 7.72 -3.96
C ILE A 173 5.76 8.87 -4.34
N LEU A 174 6.92 8.56 -4.87
CA LEU A 174 7.93 9.54 -5.31
C LEU A 174 7.51 10.21 -6.63
N THR A 175 6.46 11.04 -6.57
CA THR A 175 6.07 11.90 -7.69
C THR A 175 6.98 13.11 -7.79
N LYS A 176 6.96 13.81 -8.95
CA LYS A 176 7.73 15.06 -9.15
C LYS A 176 7.50 16.08 -8.02
N PRO A 177 6.24 16.41 -7.63
CA PRO A 177 6.01 17.34 -6.52
C PRO A 177 6.54 16.82 -5.18
N VAL A 178 6.47 15.52 -4.90
CA VAL A 178 7.00 14.93 -3.66
C VAL A 178 8.52 15.04 -3.63
N CYS A 179 9.21 14.73 -4.73
CA CYS A 179 10.66 14.91 -4.83
C CYS A 179 11.07 16.38 -4.58
N GLN A 180 10.33 17.33 -5.13
CA GLN A 180 10.58 18.77 -4.89
C GLN A 180 10.42 19.14 -3.42
N LYS A 181 9.41 18.66 -2.71
CA LYS A 181 9.24 18.90 -1.27
C LYS A 181 10.38 18.32 -0.45
N ILE A 182 10.87 17.14 -0.80
CA ILE A 182 12.05 16.55 -0.14
C ILE A 182 13.28 17.42 -0.40
N ILE A 183 13.51 17.85 -1.64
CA ILE A 183 14.64 18.69 -2.03
C ILE A 183 14.62 20.04 -1.31
N ASN A 184 13.46 20.62 -1.13
CA ASN A 184 13.26 21.90 -0.44
C ASN A 184 13.32 21.78 1.10
N GLY A 185 13.47 20.58 1.66
CA GLY A 185 13.50 20.35 3.11
C GLY A 185 12.13 20.42 3.79
N GLU A 186 11.04 20.37 3.02
CA GLU A 186 9.66 20.38 3.53
C GLU A 186 9.22 19.01 4.07
N TYR A 187 9.99 17.97 3.82
CA TYR A 187 9.77 16.62 4.31
C TYR A 187 11.06 16.00 4.82
N ASN A 188 10.98 15.48 6.05
CA ASN A 188 12.06 14.73 6.68
C ASN A 188 11.53 13.34 7.06
N ILE A 189 12.05 12.31 6.42
CA ILE A 189 11.61 10.92 6.62
C ILE A 189 11.87 10.44 8.06
N ARG A 190 12.99 10.86 8.65
CA ARG A 190 13.35 10.49 10.02
C ARG A 190 12.38 11.09 11.02
N ASP A 191 12.13 12.40 10.92
CA ASP A 191 11.20 13.11 11.82
C ASP A 191 9.79 12.54 11.70
N TRP A 192 9.38 12.17 10.48
CA TRP A 192 8.11 11.51 10.23
C TRP A 192 8.02 10.15 10.96
N MET A 193 9.01 9.29 10.77
CA MET A 193 9.04 7.96 11.42
C MET A 193 9.07 8.07 12.95
N GLU A 194 9.81 9.04 13.49
CA GLU A 194 9.90 9.27 14.95
C GLU A 194 8.60 9.82 15.52
N LYS A 195 7.98 10.79 14.81
CA LYS A 195 6.74 11.45 15.24
C LYS A 195 5.55 10.49 15.27
N TYR A 196 5.36 9.72 14.19
CA TYR A 196 4.18 8.87 14.03
C TYR A 196 4.41 7.40 14.38
N LYS A 197 5.62 7.02 14.83
CA LYS A 197 5.99 5.64 15.20
C LYS A 197 5.66 4.64 14.09
N CYS A 198 5.88 5.01 12.84
CA CYS A 198 5.62 4.20 11.66
C CYS A 198 6.84 4.08 10.77
N TYR A 199 6.86 3.06 9.91
CA TYR A 199 7.87 2.94 8.86
C TYR A 199 7.37 3.65 7.60
N VAL A 200 8.30 4.24 6.84
CA VAL A 200 7.98 4.80 5.53
C VAL A 200 8.43 3.81 4.45
N ASN A 201 7.59 3.57 3.46
CA ASN A 201 7.94 2.83 2.26
C ASN A 201 7.84 3.77 1.06
N LEU A 202 8.98 4.06 0.44
CA LEU A 202 9.03 4.89 -0.76
C LEU A 202 8.67 4.03 -1.98
N ILE A 203 7.75 4.51 -2.77
CA ILE A 203 7.31 3.82 -3.99
C ILE A 203 7.71 4.68 -5.19
N PRO A 204 8.59 4.18 -6.07
CA PRO A 204 8.88 4.87 -7.33
C PRO A 204 7.60 5.07 -8.13
N TYR A 205 7.40 6.28 -8.66
CA TYR A 205 6.23 6.57 -9.47
C TYR A 205 6.34 5.88 -10.83
N ILE A 206 5.42 4.99 -11.14
CA ILE A 206 5.44 4.17 -12.35
C ILE A 206 4.23 4.42 -13.28
N VAL A 207 3.33 5.33 -12.92
CA VAL A 207 2.11 5.63 -13.68
C VAL A 207 2.38 6.64 -14.80
N LEU A 208 1.52 6.66 -15.80
CA LEU A 208 1.74 7.29 -17.12
C LEU A 208 1.57 8.81 -17.16
N ASP A 209 1.20 9.46 -16.06
CA ASP A 209 1.05 10.92 -16.02
C ASP A 209 2.43 11.59 -16.02
N LYS A 210 2.80 12.17 -17.16
CA LYS A 210 4.09 12.83 -17.36
C LYS A 210 4.29 14.03 -16.44
N ASP A 211 3.22 14.69 -16.00
CA ASP A 211 3.29 15.86 -15.12
C ASP A 211 3.64 15.46 -13.68
N LEU A 212 3.37 14.22 -13.31
CA LEU A 212 3.70 13.66 -12.00
C LEU A 212 5.00 12.86 -11.99
N MET A 213 5.55 12.53 -13.13
CA MET A 213 6.79 11.77 -13.22
C MET A 213 7.98 12.67 -12.84
N PRO A 214 8.79 12.31 -11.84
CA PRO A 214 9.98 13.09 -11.49
C PRO A 214 11.03 12.95 -12.59
N GLU A 215 11.78 14.03 -12.78
CA GLU A 215 13.01 13.94 -13.56
C GLU A 215 14.05 13.11 -12.80
N ARG A 216 14.87 12.36 -13.53
CA ARG A 216 15.90 11.50 -12.93
C ARG A 216 16.77 12.25 -11.91
N ASN A 217 17.27 13.42 -12.28
CA ASN A 217 18.12 14.22 -11.41
C ASN A 217 17.43 14.63 -10.10
N ASP A 218 16.16 14.99 -10.15
CA ASP A 218 15.40 15.37 -8.96
C ASP A 218 15.12 14.15 -8.08
N LEU A 219 14.81 13.00 -8.69
CA LEU A 219 14.63 11.75 -7.96
C LEU A 219 15.91 11.37 -7.19
N PHE A 220 17.08 11.41 -7.86
CA PHE A 220 18.36 11.09 -7.21
C PHE A 220 18.76 12.11 -6.15
N LYS A 221 18.49 13.41 -6.34
CA LYS A 221 18.69 14.42 -5.30
C LYS A 221 17.83 14.14 -4.08
N ALA A 222 16.54 13.84 -4.26
CA ALA A 222 15.63 13.49 -3.17
C ALA A 222 16.14 12.27 -2.41
N LEU A 223 16.55 11.20 -3.11
CA LEU A 223 17.09 9.99 -2.49
C LEU A 223 18.39 10.23 -1.72
N ASN A 224 19.29 11.09 -2.22
CA ASN A 224 20.49 11.48 -1.48
C ASN A 224 20.16 12.24 -0.19
N ILE A 225 19.15 13.09 -0.20
CA ILE A 225 18.68 13.79 1.00
C ILE A 225 18.14 12.78 2.01
N ILE A 226 17.32 11.83 1.56
CA ILE A 226 16.78 10.75 2.39
C ILE A 226 17.91 9.89 2.99
N ASP A 227 18.94 9.55 2.21
CA ASP A 227 20.11 8.81 2.70
C ASP A 227 20.83 9.56 3.83
N ASN A 228 20.96 10.88 3.71
CA ASN A 228 21.55 11.71 4.76
C ASN A 228 20.66 11.82 6.02
N GLN A 229 19.35 11.85 5.86
CA GLN A 229 18.39 11.88 6.98
C GLN A 229 18.32 10.55 7.72
N ALA A 230 18.37 9.43 6.99
CA ALA A 230 18.23 8.07 7.51
C ALA A 230 19.21 7.09 6.82
N PRO A 231 20.53 7.11 7.13
CA PRO A 231 21.55 6.35 6.40
C PRO A 231 21.34 4.84 6.38
N SER A 232 20.67 4.27 7.37
CA SER A 232 20.36 2.84 7.41
C SER A 232 19.10 2.45 6.63
N TYR A 233 18.35 3.43 6.16
CA TYR A 233 17.05 3.23 5.49
C TYR A 233 17.24 2.91 4.02
N LEU A 234 17.96 3.75 3.29
CA LEU A 234 18.06 3.67 1.83
C LEU A 234 18.69 2.34 1.34
N PRO A 235 19.77 1.82 1.96
CA PRO A 235 20.31 0.51 1.60
C PRO A 235 19.29 -0.63 1.78
N LYS A 236 18.53 -0.63 2.88
CA LYS A 236 17.49 -1.63 3.12
C LYS A 236 16.34 -1.51 2.12
N TRP A 237 15.96 -0.28 1.77
CA TRP A 237 14.93 -0.03 0.78
C TRP A 237 15.36 -0.52 -0.61
N ILE A 238 16.60 -0.24 -1.05
CA ILE A 238 17.15 -0.73 -2.32
C ILE A 238 17.19 -2.26 -2.33
N ALA A 239 17.67 -2.88 -1.24
CA ALA A 239 17.68 -4.34 -1.11
C ALA A 239 16.27 -4.95 -1.20
N ASN A 240 15.25 -4.28 -0.66
CA ASN A 240 13.86 -4.73 -0.78
C ASN A 240 13.32 -4.60 -2.21
N LEU A 241 13.70 -3.56 -2.96
CA LEU A 241 13.34 -3.43 -4.37
C LEU A 241 13.98 -4.52 -5.24
N ASP A 242 15.15 -5.01 -4.82
CA ASP A 242 15.91 -6.06 -5.51
C ASP A 242 15.38 -7.47 -5.22
N LEU A 243 14.59 -7.63 -4.15
CA LEU A 243 13.97 -8.92 -3.85
C LEU A 243 12.96 -9.27 -4.93
N LYS A 244 13.23 -10.37 -5.62
CA LYS A 244 12.31 -10.98 -6.58
C LYS A 244 11.11 -11.55 -5.81
N GLN A 245 10.14 -10.68 -5.50
CA GLN A 245 8.94 -11.07 -4.80
C GLN A 245 7.86 -11.41 -5.83
N GLU A 246 7.41 -12.66 -5.85
CA GLU A 246 6.26 -13.05 -6.67
C GLU A 246 5.01 -12.39 -6.11
N LYS A 247 4.60 -11.30 -6.74
CA LYS A 247 3.30 -10.68 -6.52
C LYS A 247 2.35 -11.12 -7.62
N TRP A 248 1.30 -11.76 -7.22
CA TRP A 248 0.23 -12.21 -8.11
C TRP A 248 -0.97 -11.30 -7.93
N LEU A 249 -1.11 -10.33 -8.84
CA LEU A 249 -2.24 -9.42 -8.87
C LEU A 249 -3.45 -10.13 -9.47
N TYR A 250 -4.55 -10.12 -8.74
CA TYR A 250 -5.83 -10.63 -9.18
C TYR A 250 -6.85 -9.51 -9.30
N MET A 251 -7.50 -9.41 -10.44
CA MET A 251 -8.61 -8.49 -10.67
C MET A 251 -9.91 -9.28 -10.79
N PHE A 252 -10.97 -8.81 -10.14
CA PHE A 252 -12.28 -9.42 -10.24
C PHE A 252 -12.95 -8.98 -11.53
N LYS A 253 -13.19 -9.93 -12.44
CA LYS A 253 -13.82 -9.71 -13.73
C LYS A 253 -14.70 -10.90 -14.11
N ASP A 254 -15.87 -10.66 -14.68
CA ASP A 254 -16.82 -11.69 -15.10
C ASP A 254 -17.18 -12.67 -13.95
N ASN A 255 -17.43 -12.12 -12.76
CA ASN A 255 -17.75 -12.83 -11.51
C ASN A 255 -16.70 -13.84 -11.03
N LYS A 256 -15.44 -13.66 -11.40
CA LYS A 256 -14.33 -14.51 -10.95
C LYS A 256 -13.03 -13.71 -10.85
N TRP A 257 -12.11 -14.21 -10.03
CA TRP A 257 -10.75 -13.69 -9.97
C TRP A 257 -9.97 -14.13 -11.21
N GLN A 258 -9.32 -13.15 -11.86
CA GLN A 258 -8.46 -13.38 -13.00
C GLN A 258 -7.06 -12.86 -12.68
N PHE A 259 -6.07 -13.69 -12.95
CA PHE A 259 -4.67 -13.33 -12.79
C PHE A 259 -4.27 -12.26 -13.82
N VAL A 260 -3.60 -11.21 -13.33
CA VAL A 260 -3.00 -10.17 -14.16
C VAL A 260 -1.49 -10.29 -13.99
N SER A 261 -0.78 -10.68 -15.04
CA SER A 261 0.67 -10.81 -14.98
C SER A 261 1.35 -9.45 -14.76
N CYS A 262 2.32 -9.42 -13.85
CA CYS A 262 3.32 -8.36 -13.85
C CYS A 262 4.39 -8.68 -14.89
N GLU A 263 4.63 -7.75 -15.81
CA GLU A 263 5.75 -7.88 -16.74
C GLU A 263 7.07 -7.62 -15.99
N TRP A 264 7.96 -8.60 -16.02
CA TRP A 264 9.31 -8.53 -15.49
C TRP A 264 10.32 -8.47 -16.63
N ASP A 265 11.38 -7.73 -16.44
CA ASP A 265 12.52 -7.74 -17.34
C ASP A 265 13.33 -9.02 -17.12
N GLU A 266 13.54 -9.81 -18.18
CA GLU A 266 14.22 -11.09 -18.09
C GLU A 266 15.71 -10.94 -17.76
N GLU A 267 16.35 -9.83 -18.15
CA GLU A 267 17.78 -9.61 -17.94
C GLU A 267 18.12 -9.25 -16.50
N CYS A 268 17.35 -8.36 -15.89
CA CYS A 268 17.63 -7.87 -14.54
C CYS A 268 16.69 -8.38 -13.46
N GLY A 269 15.59 -9.03 -13.82
CA GLY A 269 14.61 -9.59 -12.89
C GLY A 269 13.76 -8.54 -12.15
N HIS A 270 13.74 -7.28 -12.62
CA HIS A 270 12.93 -6.21 -12.06
C HIS A 270 11.75 -5.86 -12.97
N SER A 271 10.75 -5.13 -12.42
CA SER A 271 9.63 -4.66 -13.25
C SER A 271 10.11 -3.83 -14.44
N VAL A 272 9.60 -4.11 -15.64
CA VAL A 272 9.87 -3.32 -16.85
C VAL A 272 9.55 -1.83 -16.70
N ASN A 273 8.65 -1.49 -15.78
CA ASN A 273 8.31 -0.11 -15.45
C ASN A 273 9.50 0.69 -14.90
N PHE A 274 10.49 0.03 -14.30
CA PHE A 274 11.70 0.69 -13.80
C PHE A 274 12.66 1.17 -14.88
N LYS A 275 12.51 0.71 -16.14
CA LYS A 275 13.27 1.23 -17.27
C LYS A 275 12.90 2.69 -17.63
N ARG A 276 11.74 3.17 -17.21
CA ARG A 276 11.26 4.53 -17.50
C ARG A 276 12.09 5.65 -16.86
N TYR A 277 12.86 5.34 -15.83
CA TYR A 277 13.73 6.29 -15.15
C TYR A 277 15.15 6.33 -15.71
N SER A 278 15.44 5.59 -16.78
CA SER A 278 16.77 5.49 -17.34
C SER A 278 16.87 6.14 -18.71
N ASP A 279 17.82 7.04 -18.87
CA ASP A 279 18.16 7.64 -20.18
C ASP A 279 18.80 6.63 -21.13
N LYS A 280 19.31 5.51 -20.59
CA LYS A 280 20.04 4.46 -21.31
C LYS A 280 19.22 3.17 -21.50
N GLY A 281 17.94 3.15 -21.08
CA GLY A 281 17.13 1.94 -21.04
C GLY A 281 17.56 0.91 -19.96
N THR A 282 18.43 1.30 -19.03
CA THR A 282 18.83 0.52 -17.87
C THR A 282 17.72 0.51 -16.82
N CYS A 283 17.72 -0.48 -15.93
CA CYS A 283 16.74 -0.57 -14.85
C CYS A 283 17.07 0.42 -13.73
N PHE A 284 16.08 1.16 -13.24
CA PHE A 284 16.22 2.10 -12.12
C PHE A 284 16.87 1.47 -10.88
N VAL A 285 16.50 0.22 -10.54
CA VAL A 285 17.07 -0.48 -9.38
C VAL A 285 18.55 -0.79 -9.60
N CYS A 286 18.93 -1.17 -10.83
CA CYS A 286 20.35 -1.39 -11.18
C CYS A 286 21.15 -0.08 -11.10
N ASP A 287 20.59 1.02 -11.59
CA ASP A 287 21.21 2.34 -11.50
C ASP A 287 21.39 2.79 -10.03
N LEU A 288 20.39 2.54 -9.17
CA LEU A 288 20.50 2.81 -7.74
C LEU A 288 21.63 2.02 -7.09
N LYS A 289 21.74 0.74 -7.39
CA LYS A 289 22.82 -0.11 -6.89
C LYS A 289 24.18 0.42 -7.30
N GLU A 290 24.35 0.82 -8.55
CA GLU A 290 25.61 1.38 -9.05
C GLU A 290 25.99 2.68 -8.31
N ILE A 291 25.03 3.60 -8.13
CA ILE A 291 25.25 4.89 -7.50
C ILE A 291 25.54 4.76 -5.99
N PHE A 292 24.86 3.84 -5.32
CA PHE A 292 24.99 3.65 -3.88
C PHE A 292 25.90 2.46 -3.48
N ASN A 293 26.51 1.78 -4.46
CA ASN A 293 27.37 0.60 -4.25
C ASN A 293 28.60 0.82 -3.33
N GLY A 294 28.93 2.07 -3.02
CA GLY A 294 29.95 2.39 -2.01
C GLY A 294 29.38 2.53 -0.59
N LYS A 295 28.05 2.41 -0.42
CA LYS A 295 27.35 2.66 0.85
C LYS A 295 26.46 1.47 1.26
N ILE A 296 26.32 0.43 0.41
CA ILE A 296 25.53 -0.78 0.67
C ILE A 296 26.43 -1.91 1.16
#